data_e08e35ad34a5cc2401ce475936621673
#
_entry.id   e08e35ad34a5cc2401ce475936621673
#
_cell.length_a   1.000
_cell.length_b   1.000
_cell.length_c   1.000
_cell.angle_alpha   90.00
_cell.angle_beta   90.00
_cell.angle_gamma   90.00
#
_symmetry.space_group_name_H-M   'P 1'
#
loop_
_entity.id
_entity.type
_entity.pdbx_description
1 polymer ?
#
loop_
_entity_poly.entity_id
_entity_poly.type
_entity_poly.pdbx_seq_one_letter_code
_entity_poly.pdbx_strand_id
1 'polypeptide(L)'
;PFGPQSYEHSQSSDIGIVAKMFPDMNFLVYHSSFVGGNQEQEFVDGSGRDGIDTLIQSLVDNEVGPNANVFAELGSTWRFLMRDPDNAAHALGKLLKYCGEDNVLWGTDSIWYGSPQDQIQAFRTFQISEEFRDRYGYTEITSELRRKVFGLNASVPYGIDDVEIQ
;
A
#
# COMPACT_ATOMS: atom_id res chain seq x y z
N PRO A 1 9.73 -6.84 3.74
CA PRO A 1 10.89 -6.21 4.36
C PRO A 1 12.18 -6.65 3.71
N PHE A 2 12.97 -5.67 3.30
CA PHE A 2 14.27 -5.90 2.66
C PHE A 2 15.45 -5.64 3.63
N GLY A 3 15.24 -5.92 4.90
CA GLY A 3 16.31 -5.80 5.88
C GLY A 3 17.29 -6.97 5.73
N PRO A 4 18.56 -6.74 5.35
CA PRO A 4 19.48 -7.84 5.07
C PRO A 4 19.92 -8.63 6.28
N GLN A 5 19.57 -8.23 7.49
CA GLN A 5 20.13 -8.84 8.70
C GLN A 5 19.14 -9.09 9.84
N SER A 6 17.90 -8.63 9.75
CA SER A 6 16.90 -8.91 10.78
C SER A 6 15.49 -8.72 10.27
N TYR A 7 14.91 -9.77 9.75
CA TYR A 7 13.51 -9.80 9.32
C TYR A 7 12.57 -9.33 10.44
N GLU A 8 12.82 -9.77 11.66
CA GLU A 8 12.07 -9.41 12.86
C GLU A 8 12.02 -7.89 13.10
N HIS A 9 13.14 -7.18 12.88
CA HIS A 9 13.22 -5.73 13.11
C HIS A 9 12.80 -4.88 11.91
N SER A 10 12.39 -5.49 10.82
CA SER A 10 11.92 -4.80 9.62
C SER A 10 10.41 -4.96 9.38
N GLN A 11 9.68 -5.53 10.35
CA GLN A 11 8.22 -5.62 10.32
C GLN A 11 7.58 -4.29 10.70
N SER A 12 6.37 -4.04 10.21
CA SER A 12 5.60 -2.82 10.49
C SER A 12 4.69 -2.95 11.72
N SER A 13 5.05 -3.81 12.68
CA SER A 13 4.21 -4.09 13.85
C SER A 13 4.07 -2.92 14.83
N ASP A 14 4.97 -1.96 14.77
CA ASP A 14 5.00 -0.78 15.65
C ASP A 14 4.43 0.49 14.98
N ILE A 15 4.13 0.43 13.68
CA ILE A 15 3.75 1.62 12.91
C ILE A 15 2.48 2.31 13.44
N GLY A 16 1.47 1.54 13.86
CA GLY A 16 0.25 2.10 14.44
C GLY A 16 0.51 2.82 15.77
N ILE A 17 1.41 2.27 16.58
CA ILE A 17 1.81 2.89 17.87
C ILE A 17 2.47 4.25 17.61
N VAL A 18 3.48 4.29 16.74
CA VAL A 18 4.22 5.54 16.46
C VAL A 18 3.36 6.56 15.73
N ALA A 19 2.48 6.13 14.84
CA ALA A 19 1.53 7.01 14.16
C ALA A 19 0.58 7.71 15.14
N LYS A 20 0.09 6.97 16.14
CA LYS A 20 -0.75 7.53 17.21
C LYS A 20 0.00 8.45 18.14
N MET A 21 1.27 8.14 18.44
CA MET A 21 2.14 8.97 19.29
C MET A 21 2.54 10.29 18.63
N PHE A 22 2.65 10.31 17.30
CA PHE A 22 3.12 11.45 16.53
C PHE A 22 2.14 11.80 15.39
N PRO A 23 0.95 12.32 15.73
CA PRO A 23 -0.13 12.54 14.74
C PRO A 23 0.21 13.60 13.68
N ASP A 24 1.16 14.50 13.98
CA ASP A 24 1.62 15.56 13.06
C ASP A 24 2.76 15.09 12.12
N MET A 25 3.20 13.83 12.23
CA MET A 25 4.24 13.24 11.38
C MET A 25 3.63 12.28 10.37
N ASN A 26 4.08 12.34 9.12
CA ASN A 26 3.72 11.37 8.10
C ASN A 26 4.69 10.18 8.11
N PHE A 27 4.15 8.97 8.14
CA PHE A 27 4.92 7.73 8.12
C PHE A 27 4.74 7.03 6.77
N LEU A 28 5.80 6.95 5.98
CA LEU A 28 5.79 6.25 4.70
C LEU A 28 6.32 4.83 4.90
N VAL A 29 5.44 3.85 4.78
CA VAL A 29 5.81 2.43 4.90
C VAL A 29 6.34 1.95 3.56
N TYR A 30 7.64 1.82 3.48
CA TYR A 30 8.36 1.41 2.28
C TYR A 30 7.91 0.02 1.82
N HIS A 31 7.53 -0.10 0.55
CA HIS A 31 6.96 -1.32 -0.05
C HIS A 31 5.71 -1.84 0.68
N SER A 32 4.96 -0.98 1.38
CA SER A 32 3.73 -1.36 2.09
C SER A 32 3.89 -2.57 3.01
N SER A 33 5.10 -2.80 3.54
CA SER A 33 5.44 -4.01 4.31
C SER A 33 5.32 -5.34 3.55
N PHE A 34 5.13 -5.31 2.22
CA PHE A 34 4.96 -6.51 1.40
C PHE A 34 6.17 -7.47 1.52
N VAL A 35 5.88 -8.77 1.60
CA VAL A 35 6.88 -9.83 1.59
C VAL A 35 6.79 -10.60 0.28
N GLY A 36 7.85 -10.51 -0.53
CA GLY A 36 7.92 -11.20 -1.82
C GLY A 36 7.77 -12.71 -1.67
N GLY A 37 6.88 -13.29 -2.47
CA GLY A 37 6.58 -14.73 -2.44
C GLY A 37 5.40 -15.12 -1.57
N ASN A 38 4.88 -14.22 -0.71
CA ASN A 38 3.64 -14.47 0.00
C ASN A 38 2.45 -14.44 -0.95
N GLN A 39 1.48 -15.31 -0.71
CA GLN A 39 0.16 -15.23 -1.33
C GLN A 39 -0.73 -14.34 -0.46
N GLU A 40 -1.13 -13.20 -1.01
CA GLU A 40 -2.04 -12.29 -0.33
C GLU A 40 -3.46 -12.88 -0.29
N GLN A 41 -4.17 -12.62 0.79
CA GLN A 41 -5.57 -13.00 1.02
C GLN A 41 -6.29 -11.84 1.69
N GLU A 42 -7.60 -11.97 1.93
CA GLU A 42 -8.28 -10.98 2.78
C GLU A 42 -7.62 -10.87 4.15
N PHE A 43 -7.64 -9.67 4.70
CA PHE A 43 -7.19 -9.46 6.08
C PHE A 43 -8.14 -10.14 7.06
N VAL A 44 -7.57 -10.90 7.97
CA VAL A 44 -8.28 -11.52 9.11
C VAL A 44 -7.59 -11.08 10.38
N ASP A 45 -8.33 -10.35 11.21
CA ASP A 45 -7.85 -9.85 12.49
C ASP A 45 -7.31 -10.97 13.38
N GLY A 46 -6.14 -10.75 13.94
CA GLY A 46 -5.45 -11.73 14.79
C GLY A 46 -4.92 -12.97 14.07
N SER A 47 -4.89 -12.98 12.73
CA SER A 47 -4.40 -14.14 11.95
C SER A 47 -2.92 -14.43 12.13
N GLY A 48 -2.13 -13.44 12.55
CA GLY A 48 -0.68 -13.55 12.69
C GLY A 48 0.09 -13.66 11.37
N ARG A 49 -0.56 -13.38 10.22
CA ARG A 49 0.13 -13.33 8.92
C ARG A 49 1.05 -12.12 8.87
N ASP A 50 2.20 -12.28 8.24
CA ASP A 50 3.20 -11.24 8.09
C ASP A 50 2.97 -10.36 6.83
N GLY A 51 3.87 -9.43 6.61
CA GLY A 51 3.82 -8.54 5.45
C GLY A 51 2.76 -7.45 5.57
N ILE A 52 1.93 -7.30 4.54
CA ILE A 52 0.85 -6.30 4.52
C ILE A 52 -0.12 -6.51 5.70
N ASP A 53 -0.39 -7.74 6.09
CA ASP A 53 -1.27 -8.03 7.22
C ASP A 53 -0.68 -7.55 8.56
N THR A 54 0.65 -7.59 8.74
CA THR A 54 1.32 -6.99 9.92
C THR A 54 1.10 -5.48 9.99
N LEU A 55 1.24 -4.79 8.86
CA LEU A 55 0.95 -3.35 8.77
C LEU A 55 -0.50 -3.08 9.19
N ILE A 56 -1.45 -3.76 8.57
CA ILE A 56 -2.88 -3.56 8.82
C ILE A 56 -3.23 -3.91 10.27
N GLN A 57 -2.71 -5.01 10.80
CA GLN A 57 -2.94 -5.40 12.20
C GLN A 57 -2.48 -4.29 13.16
N SER A 58 -1.30 -3.71 12.90
CA SER A 58 -0.79 -2.60 13.71
C SER A 58 -1.69 -1.36 13.67
N LEU A 59 -2.27 -1.04 12.48
CA LEU A 59 -3.23 0.05 12.36
C LEU A 59 -4.53 -0.23 13.13
N VAL A 60 -5.08 -1.44 12.99
CA VAL A 60 -6.32 -1.87 13.66
C VAL A 60 -6.15 -1.87 15.18
N ASP A 61 -5.08 -2.49 15.69
CA ASP A 61 -4.81 -2.58 17.13
C ASP A 61 -4.64 -1.21 17.80
N ASN A 62 -4.21 -0.21 17.03
CA ASN A 62 -3.99 1.15 17.54
C ASN A 62 -5.07 2.14 17.11
N GLU A 63 -6.15 1.68 16.49
CA GLU A 63 -7.27 2.54 16.04
C GLU A 63 -6.83 3.65 15.07
N VAL A 64 -5.81 3.39 14.26
CA VAL A 64 -5.37 4.30 13.19
C VAL A 64 -6.24 4.04 11.97
N GLY A 65 -7.16 4.96 11.70
CA GLY A 65 -8.13 4.83 10.61
C GLY A 65 -7.53 5.10 9.22
N PRO A 66 -8.31 4.80 8.16
CA PRO A 66 -7.93 5.13 6.80
C PRO A 66 -7.72 6.65 6.62
N ASN A 67 -6.81 7.01 5.72
CA ASN A 67 -6.41 8.41 5.44
C ASN A 67 -5.86 9.17 6.65
N ALA A 68 -5.35 8.45 7.67
CA ALA A 68 -4.58 9.05 8.75
C ALA A 68 -3.15 9.41 8.27
N ASN A 69 -2.17 9.37 9.13
CA ASN A 69 -0.79 9.77 8.83
C ASN A 69 0.14 8.61 8.43
N VAL A 70 -0.40 7.45 8.02
CA VAL A 70 0.37 6.29 7.54
C VAL A 70 0.13 6.08 6.07
N PHE A 71 1.19 6.11 5.27
CA PHE A 71 1.17 5.99 3.82
C PHE A 71 1.82 4.68 3.39
N ALA A 72 1.14 3.93 2.52
CA ALA A 72 1.59 2.67 1.96
C ALA A 72 2.23 2.91 0.58
N GLU A 73 3.53 2.73 0.46
CA GLU A 73 4.28 2.95 -0.78
C GLU A 73 4.39 1.64 -1.59
N LEU A 74 4.09 1.71 -2.89
CA LEU A 74 3.95 0.53 -3.74
C LEU A 74 5.26 0.01 -4.35
N GLY A 75 6.31 0.78 -4.47
CA GLY A 75 7.65 0.40 -4.94
C GLY A 75 7.77 -0.96 -5.61
N SER A 76 8.59 -1.83 -5.08
CA SER A 76 8.70 -3.22 -5.52
C SER A 76 7.41 -4.02 -5.36
N THR A 77 6.49 -3.63 -4.47
CA THR A 77 5.24 -4.34 -4.20
C THR A 77 4.44 -4.54 -5.48
N TRP A 78 4.17 -3.46 -6.23
CA TRP A 78 3.44 -3.56 -7.48
C TRP A 78 4.20 -4.38 -8.53
N ARG A 79 5.51 -4.24 -8.60
CA ARG A 79 6.35 -5.01 -9.51
C ARG A 79 6.19 -6.52 -9.34
N PHE A 80 6.08 -7.00 -8.10
CA PHE A 80 5.88 -8.42 -7.83
C PHE A 80 4.44 -8.89 -8.05
N LEU A 81 3.47 -8.01 -7.80
CA LEU A 81 2.04 -8.34 -7.85
C LEU A 81 1.43 -8.22 -9.26
N MET A 82 1.96 -7.38 -10.15
CA MET A 82 1.32 -7.02 -11.43
C MET A 82 1.07 -8.18 -12.39
N ARG A 83 1.62 -9.37 -12.13
CA ARG A 83 1.44 -10.58 -12.95
C ARG A 83 0.48 -11.60 -12.34
N ASP A 84 -0.02 -11.32 -11.15
CA ASP A 84 -0.97 -12.16 -10.43
C ASP A 84 -2.16 -11.29 -9.99
N PRO A 85 -3.23 -11.22 -10.80
CA PRO A 85 -4.36 -10.33 -10.55
C PRO A 85 -5.06 -10.54 -9.21
N ASP A 86 -5.19 -11.79 -8.75
CA ASP A 86 -5.88 -12.10 -7.51
C ASP A 86 -5.04 -11.67 -6.30
N ASN A 87 -3.74 -11.97 -6.36
CA ASN A 87 -2.77 -11.52 -5.35
C ASN A 87 -2.71 -9.98 -5.28
N ALA A 88 -2.67 -9.32 -6.46
CA ALA A 88 -2.73 -7.87 -6.55
C ALA A 88 -4.04 -7.28 -6.00
N ALA A 89 -5.17 -7.94 -6.26
CA ALA A 89 -6.47 -7.51 -5.77
C ALA A 89 -6.55 -7.56 -4.24
N HIS A 90 -6.03 -8.61 -3.61
CA HIS A 90 -5.97 -8.69 -2.17
C HIS A 90 -5.02 -7.65 -1.57
N ALA A 91 -3.82 -7.50 -2.12
CA ALA A 91 -2.84 -6.54 -1.62
C ALA A 91 -3.36 -5.09 -1.72
N LEU A 92 -3.75 -4.65 -2.93
CA LEU A 92 -4.26 -3.29 -3.15
C LEU A 92 -5.58 -3.06 -2.44
N GLY A 93 -6.50 -4.04 -2.49
CA GLY A 93 -7.79 -3.93 -1.81
C GLY A 93 -7.65 -3.70 -0.31
N LYS A 94 -6.74 -4.42 0.34
CA LYS A 94 -6.42 -4.23 1.76
C LYS A 94 -5.80 -2.86 2.03
N LEU A 95 -4.78 -2.47 1.25
CA LEU A 95 -4.11 -1.19 1.45
C LEU A 95 -5.07 -0.01 1.28
N LEU A 96 -5.89 -0.01 0.23
CA LEU A 96 -6.91 1.02 0.01
C LEU A 96 -7.98 1.06 1.12
N LYS A 97 -8.34 -0.09 1.65
CA LYS A 97 -9.37 -0.21 2.69
C LYS A 97 -8.86 0.26 4.06
N TYR A 98 -7.63 -0.08 4.44
CA TYR A 98 -7.13 0.12 5.80
C TYR A 98 -6.16 1.30 5.92
N CYS A 99 -5.33 1.57 4.92
CA CYS A 99 -4.53 2.81 4.88
C CYS A 99 -5.32 3.98 4.33
N GLY A 100 -6.24 3.71 3.40
CA GLY A 100 -7.10 4.73 2.76
C GLY A 100 -6.68 5.05 1.33
N GLU A 101 -7.64 5.54 0.54
CA GLU A 101 -7.46 5.86 -0.87
C GLU A 101 -6.48 7.03 -1.10
N ASP A 102 -6.36 7.93 -0.12
CA ASP A 102 -5.45 9.08 -0.18
C ASP A 102 -4.04 8.73 0.31
N ASN A 103 -3.85 7.54 0.88
CA ASN A 103 -2.60 7.14 1.53
C ASN A 103 -1.86 5.99 0.83
N VAL A 104 -2.28 5.60 -0.37
CA VAL A 104 -1.51 4.66 -1.21
C VAL A 104 -0.68 5.45 -2.21
N LEU A 105 0.65 5.28 -2.17
CA LEU A 105 1.61 6.03 -2.96
C LEU A 105 2.23 5.17 -4.07
N TRP A 106 2.38 5.75 -5.24
CA TRP A 106 3.06 5.12 -6.37
C TRP A 106 4.57 5.07 -6.15
N GLY A 107 5.14 3.91 -6.44
CA GLY A 107 6.58 3.69 -6.56
C GLY A 107 6.84 2.60 -7.59
N THR A 108 8.05 2.54 -8.14
CA THR A 108 8.42 1.57 -9.18
C THR A 108 9.68 0.79 -8.88
N ASP A 109 10.57 1.33 -8.07
CA ASP A 109 11.93 0.81 -7.86
C ASP A 109 12.67 0.52 -9.19
N SER A 110 12.37 1.29 -10.23
CA SER A 110 12.89 1.06 -11.58
C SER A 110 14.41 1.09 -11.67
N ILE A 111 15.07 1.68 -10.71
CA ILE A 111 16.53 1.60 -10.57
C ILE A 111 17.04 0.16 -10.50
N TRP A 112 16.24 -0.76 -9.98
CA TRP A 112 16.57 -2.19 -9.87
C TRP A 112 16.00 -3.02 -11.01
N TYR A 113 14.91 -2.56 -11.64
CA TYR A 113 14.12 -3.36 -12.57
C TYR A 113 14.12 -2.85 -14.00
N GLY A 114 14.80 -1.73 -14.28
CA GLY A 114 14.84 -1.10 -15.59
C GLY A 114 13.63 -0.18 -15.84
N SER A 115 13.10 -0.14 -17.06
CA SER A 115 12.01 0.78 -17.42
C SER A 115 10.76 0.57 -16.56
N PRO A 116 10.13 1.65 -16.03
CA PRO A 116 8.88 1.55 -15.29
C PRO A 116 7.64 1.40 -16.18
N GLN A 117 7.79 1.43 -17.51
CA GLN A 117 6.65 1.51 -18.43
C GLN A 117 5.69 0.32 -18.35
N ASP A 118 6.20 -0.90 -18.17
CA ASP A 118 5.38 -2.09 -18.00
C ASP A 118 4.58 -2.06 -16.69
N GLN A 119 5.18 -1.54 -15.61
CA GLN A 119 4.51 -1.35 -14.32
C GLN A 119 3.39 -0.32 -14.43
N ILE A 120 3.66 0.82 -15.10
CA ILE A 120 2.67 1.89 -15.33
C ILE A 120 1.50 1.36 -16.17
N GLN A 121 1.79 0.66 -17.27
CA GLN A 121 0.73 0.11 -18.13
C GLN A 121 -0.11 -0.95 -17.41
N ALA A 122 0.52 -1.83 -16.64
CA ALA A 122 -0.18 -2.82 -15.84
C ALA A 122 -1.14 -2.16 -14.83
N PHE A 123 -0.68 -1.13 -14.09
CA PHE A 123 -1.54 -0.44 -13.12
C PHE A 123 -2.66 0.37 -13.78
N ARG A 124 -2.41 0.96 -14.95
CA ARG A 124 -3.44 1.70 -15.72
C ARG A 124 -4.62 0.82 -16.15
N THR A 125 -4.38 -0.47 -16.36
CA THR A 125 -5.40 -1.42 -16.83
C THR A 125 -5.91 -2.36 -15.74
N PHE A 126 -5.25 -2.41 -14.60
CA PHE A 126 -5.64 -3.27 -13.49
C PHE A 126 -7.01 -2.87 -12.91
N GLN A 127 -7.81 -3.88 -12.60
CA GLN A 127 -9.08 -3.75 -11.89
C GLN A 127 -9.23 -4.85 -10.84
N ILE A 128 -9.78 -4.50 -9.69
CA ILE A 128 -10.28 -5.49 -8.74
C ILE A 128 -11.64 -5.98 -9.27
N SER A 129 -11.80 -7.29 -9.42
CA SER A 129 -13.05 -7.87 -9.93
C SER A 129 -14.26 -7.50 -9.06
N GLU A 130 -15.45 -7.47 -9.67
CA GLU A 130 -16.70 -7.23 -8.95
C GLU A 130 -16.90 -8.26 -7.82
N GLU A 131 -16.59 -9.54 -8.09
CA GLU A 131 -16.63 -10.61 -7.09
C GLU A 131 -15.78 -10.29 -5.85
N PHE A 132 -14.53 -9.82 -6.06
CA PHE A 132 -13.64 -9.45 -4.94
C PHE A 132 -14.12 -8.21 -4.20
N ARG A 133 -14.66 -7.23 -4.93
CA ARG A 133 -15.24 -6.02 -4.33
C ARG A 133 -16.41 -6.35 -3.43
N ASP A 134 -17.35 -7.15 -3.92
CA ASP A 134 -18.55 -7.54 -3.20
C ASP A 134 -18.23 -8.44 -2.00
N ARG A 135 -17.31 -9.38 -2.20
CA ARG A 135 -16.97 -10.36 -1.16
C ARG A 135 -16.14 -9.79 -0.02
N TYR A 136 -15.16 -8.92 -0.34
CA TYR A 136 -14.18 -8.43 0.63
C TYR A 136 -14.34 -6.94 0.96
N GLY A 137 -15.28 -6.25 0.31
CA GLY A 137 -15.50 -4.82 0.49
C GLY A 137 -14.33 -3.99 -0.01
N TYR A 138 -13.71 -4.40 -1.13
CA TYR A 138 -12.61 -3.65 -1.73
C TYR A 138 -13.12 -2.53 -2.63
N THR A 139 -12.34 -1.46 -2.73
CA THR A 139 -12.66 -0.30 -3.56
C THR A 139 -12.45 -0.61 -5.05
N GLU A 140 -13.31 -0.05 -5.91
CA GLU A 140 -13.10 -0.04 -7.35
C GLU A 140 -11.89 0.82 -7.73
N ILE A 141 -11.04 0.34 -8.63
CA ILE A 141 -9.92 1.13 -9.16
C ILE A 141 -10.43 2.08 -10.25
N THR A 142 -10.98 3.21 -9.84
CA THR A 142 -11.49 4.25 -10.75
C THR A 142 -10.35 5.05 -11.39
N SER A 143 -10.68 5.84 -12.42
CA SER A 143 -9.71 6.76 -13.03
C SER A 143 -9.22 7.82 -12.03
N GLU A 144 -10.09 8.27 -11.14
CA GLU A 144 -9.72 9.22 -10.08
C GLU A 144 -8.76 8.60 -9.08
N LEU A 145 -9.07 7.38 -8.60
CA LEU A 145 -8.17 6.66 -7.70
C LEU A 145 -6.79 6.42 -8.33
N ARG A 146 -6.73 6.11 -9.64
CA ARG A 146 -5.44 5.99 -10.33
C ARG A 146 -4.64 7.30 -10.34
N ARG A 147 -5.30 8.44 -10.57
CA ARG A 147 -4.65 9.77 -10.49
C ARG A 147 -4.09 10.02 -9.09
N LYS A 148 -4.88 9.73 -8.06
CA LYS A 148 -4.45 9.83 -6.67
C LYS A 148 -3.19 9.00 -6.43
N VAL A 149 -3.24 7.71 -6.70
CA VAL A 149 -2.11 6.79 -6.46
C VAL A 149 -0.89 7.17 -7.30
N PHE A 150 -1.05 7.51 -8.59
CA PHE A 150 0.08 7.86 -9.46
C PHE A 150 0.83 9.13 -9.06
N GLY A 151 0.20 10.05 -8.32
CA GLY A 151 0.91 11.29 -7.95
C GLY A 151 0.23 12.17 -6.93
N LEU A 152 -1.10 12.36 -6.99
CA LEU A 152 -1.78 13.33 -6.13
C LEU A 152 -1.60 13.04 -4.64
N ASN A 153 -1.64 11.76 -4.25
CA ASN A 153 -1.45 11.37 -2.85
C ASN A 153 -0.06 11.74 -2.32
N ALA A 154 0.95 11.75 -3.16
CA ALA A 154 2.32 12.08 -2.76
C ALA A 154 2.49 13.57 -2.39
N SER A 155 1.58 14.44 -2.84
CA SER A 155 1.65 15.88 -2.50
C SER A 155 1.65 16.13 -1.00
N VAL A 156 0.83 15.39 -0.26
CA VAL A 156 0.69 15.56 1.20
C VAL A 156 1.99 15.24 1.95
N PRO A 157 2.55 14.04 1.90
CA PRO A 157 3.75 13.70 2.68
C PRO A 157 5.02 14.42 2.21
N TYR A 158 5.06 14.87 0.93
CA TYR A 158 6.21 15.60 0.39
C TYR A 158 6.03 17.12 0.40
N GLY A 159 4.88 17.65 0.85
CA GLY A 159 4.62 19.08 0.93
C GLY A 159 4.66 19.78 -0.43
N ILE A 160 4.15 19.14 -1.48
CA ILE A 160 4.08 19.68 -2.85
C ILE A 160 2.72 20.34 -3.03
N ASP A 161 2.69 21.60 -3.43
CA ASP A 161 1.45 22.32 -3.68
C ASP A 161 0.73 21.80 -4.94
N ASP A 162 -0.60 21.69 -4.90
CA ASP A 162 -1.44 21.17 -6.00
C ASP A 162 -1.24 21.92 -7.33
N VAL A 163 -0.75 23.16 -7.30
CA VAL A 163 -0.46 23.97 -8.49
C VAL A 163 0.74 23.44 -9.28
N GLU A 164 1.65 22.70 -8.64
CA GLU A 164 2.84 22.13 -9.29
C GLU A 164 2.57 20.80 -9.99
N ILE A 165 1.36 20.21 -9.79
CA ILE A 165 0.99 18.87 -10.30
C ILE A 165 0.22 18.93 -11.64
N GLN A 166 -0.04 20.13 -12.17
CA GLN A 166 -0.83 20.35 -13.40
C GLN A 166 -0.04 20.11 -14.69
#